data_b6e96f3bf1b3b07bbdcaefa02e4cd8a1
#
_entry.id   b6e96f3bf1b3b07bbdcaefa02e4cd8a1
#
_cell.length_a   1.000
_cell.length_b   1.000
_cell.length_c   1.000
_cell.angle_alpha   90.00
_cell.angle_beta   90.00
_cell.angle_gamma   90.00
#
_symmetry.space_group_name_H-M   'P 1'
#
loop_
_entity.id
_entity.type
_entity.pdbx_description
1 polymer ?
#
loop_
_entity_poly.entity_id
_entity_poly.type
_entity_poly.pdbx_seq_one_letter_code
_entity_poly.pdbx_strand_id
1 'polypeptide(L)'
;MKIMSNKSIVSVAIVCGITAFGLAGSAAAASKTSWKVTGDLEEACSCRPACPCWFKSLPSRMTCDGGQIIFITKGRYGKVPLEGLALAQFVQSPEHQSMFESFGKWNFDYIYIDEKADEQQREALKELALHFFPPAAKAREYRYVPITRKIEGDEHTTTVGTYAICSGHLIEGGYDGAPKVTNPPLADPTHKQFFQGQTTKLTYTDAGQEWKYENSNYMRNQFEVDNKQYEKYEAAMAKKMGKM
;
A
#
# COMPACT_ATOMS: atom_id res chain seq x y z
N MET A 1 23.75 -72.51 49.28
CA MET A 1 24.70 -73.31 48.53
C MET A 1 25.00 -72.66 47.20
N LYS A 2 26.17 -72.02 47.06
CA LYS A 2 27.07 -71.92 45.92
C LYS A 2 26.40 -71.52 44.55
N ILE A 3 26.87 -70.64 43.69
CA ILE A 3 28.29 -70.48 43.26
C ILE A 3 28.38 -69.08 42.64
N MET A 4 29.48 -68.40 42.93
CA MET A 4 29.95 -67.18 42.25
C MET A 4 30.37 -67.51 40.82
N SER A 5 30.05 -66.63 39.83
CA SER A 5 30.77 -66.62 38.58
C SER A 5 31.05 -65.16 38.19
N ASN A 6 32.33 -64.87 38.26
CA ASN A 6 32.93 -63.59 37.86
C ASN A 6 33.07 -63.58 36.33
N LYS A 7 32.55 -62.59 35.67
CA LYS A 7 32.88 -62.27 34.26
C LYS A 7 33.32 -60.84 34.14
N SER A 8 34.59 -60.68 33.93
CA SER A 8 35.25 -59.43 33.55
C SER A 8 34.72 -58.95 32.22
N ILE A 9 34.25 -57.71 32.20
CA ILE A 9 33.88 -56.99 30.97
C ILE A 9 34.99 -55.99 30.70
N VAL A 10 35.73 -56.23 29.61
CA VAL A 10 36.70 -55.31 29.03
C VAL A 10 35.96 -54.14 28.36
N SER A 11 36.14 -52.93 28.89
CA SER A 11 35.63 -51.76 28.30
C SER A 11 36.58 -51.27 27.20
N VAL A 12 36.13 -51.36 25.96
CA VAL A 12 36.78 -50.71 24.81
C VAL A 12 36.18 -49.28 24.66
N ALA A 13 37.04 -48.32 24.98
CA ALA A 13 36.69 -46.91 24.75
C ALA A 13 36.91 -46.57 23.26
N ILE A 14 35.80 -46.39 22.56
CA ILE A 14 35.80 -45.82 21.20
C ILE A 14 35.75 -44.31 21.34
N VAL A 15 36.86 -43.65 21.06
CA VAL A 15 36.92 -42.19 20.93
C VAL A 15 36.39 -41.81 19.54
N CYS A 16 35.12 -41.43 19.44
CA CYS A 16 34.55 -40.78 18.25
C CYS A 16 34.92 -39.29 18.26
N GLY A 17 35.94 -38.95 17.48
CA GLY A 17 36.24 -37.55 17.18
C GLY A 17 35.14 -36.93 16.29
N ILE A 18 34.28 -36.12 16.87
CA ILE A 18 33.31 -35.31 16.13
C ILE A 18 34.01 -34.02 15.66
N THR A 19 34.49 -34.03 14.43
CA THR A 19 34.89 -32.78 13.75
C THR A 19 33.61 -32.01 13.38
N ALA A 20 33.27 -31.02 14.22
CA ALA A 20 32.22 -30.06 13.91
C ALA A 20 32.69 -29.13 12.75
N PHE A 21 32.33 -29.46 11.53
CA PHE A 21 32.38 -28.51 10.41
C PHE A 21 31.32 -27.44 10.66
N GLY A 22 31.75 -26.32 11.19
CA GLY A 22 30.92 -25.12 11.29
C GLY A 22 30.61 -24.61 9.88
N LEU A 23 29.41 -24.94 9.39
CA LEU A 23 28.78 -24.23 8.27
C LEU A 23 28.41 -22.82 8.75
N ALA A 24 29.38 -21.90 8.67
CA ALA A 24 29.07 -20.48 8.72
C ALA A 24 28.27 -20.14 7.46
N GLY A 25 26.95 -20.39 7.50
CA GLY A 25 26.02 -19.90 6.53
C GLY A 25 26.03 -18.37 6.62
N SER A 26 26.75 -17.72 5.71
CA SER A 26 26.55 -16.29 5.47
C SER A 26 25.08 -16.10 5.10
N ALA A 27 24.29 -15.60 6.03
CA ALA A 27 22.99 -15.03 5.71
C ALA A 27 23.28 -13.82 4.82
N ALA A 28 23.33 -14.04 3.51
CA ALA A 28 23.31 -12.96 2.55
C ALA A 28 22.00 -12.22 2.83
N ALA A 29 22.11 -10.98 3.32
CA ALA A 29 20.97 -10.11 3.43
C ALA A 29 20.35 -10.06 2.03
N ALA A 30 19.11 -10.57 1.90
CA ALA A 30 18.40 -10.56 0.63
C ALA A 30 18.42 -9.10 0.15
N SER A 31 19.10 -8.85 -0.97
CA SER A 31 19.17 -7.50 -1.52
C SER A 31 17.75 -7.10 -1.88
N LYS A 32 17.26 -6.00 -1.29
CA LYS A 32 15.93 -5.48 -1.61
C LYS A 32 15.83 -5.25 -3.11
N THR A 33 14.77 -5.74 -3.73
CA THR A 33 14.55 -5.58 -5.16
C THR A 33 14.49 -4.10 -5.53
N SER A 34 15.33 -3.69 -6.48
CA SER A 34 15.29 -2.31 -6.99
C SER A 34 14.07 -2.12 -7.86
N TRP A 35 13.33 -1.02 -7.66
CA TRP A 35 12.20 -0.65 -8.48
C TRP A 35 12.14 0.87 -8.69
N LYS A 36 11.51 1.26 -9.79
CA LYS A 36 11.20 2.65 -10.10
C LYS A 36 9.90 2.70 -10.89
N VAL A 37 9.01 3.62 -10.51
CA VAL A 37 7.69 3.80 -11.11
C VAL A 37 7.41 5.29 -11.33
N THR A 38 6.92 5.60 -12.51
CA THR A 38 6.28 6.88 -12.87
C THR A 38 4.81 6.60 -13.11
N GLY A 39 3.93 7.45 -12.62
CA GLY A 39 2.50 7.22 -12.76
C GLY A 39 1.64 8.41 -12.38
N ASP A 40 0.35 8.20 -12.56
CA ASP A 40 -0.70 9.09 -12.09
C ASP A 40 -1.33 8.47 -10.85
N LEU A 41 -1.61 9.30 -9.86
CA LEU A 41 -2.39 8.94 -8.68
C LEU A 41 -3.68 9.72 -8.67
N GLU A 42 -4.78 9.02 -8.41
CA GLU A 42 -6.10 9.59 -8.16
C GLU A 42 -6.60 9.08 -6.80
N GLU A 43 -7.14 9.96 -5.98
CA GLU A 43 -7.78 9.61 -4.72
C GLU A 43 -9.17 10.20 -4.66
N ALA A 44 -10.12 9.41 -4.20
CA ALA A 44 -11.47 9.86 -3.88
C ALA A 44 -11.84 9.35 -2.48
N CYS A 45 -12.41 10.21 -1.64
CA CYS A 45 -12.86 9.80 -0.32
C CYS A 45 -14.12 10.55 0.13
N SER A 46 -14.77 10.03 1.18
CA SER A 46 -16.02 10.57 1.74
C SER A 46 -15.89 11.95 2.37
N CYS A 47 -14.68 12.38 2.74
CA CYS A 47 -14.44 13.66 3.41
C CYS A 47 -14.78 14.86 2.50
N ARG A 48 -14.92 16.04 3.12
CA ARG A 48 -15.03 17.30 2.35
C ARG A 48 -13.65 17.69 1.77
N PRO A 49 -13.61 18.39 0.62
CA PRO A 49 -12.40 19.06 0.16
C PRO A 49 -12.01 20.22 1.13
N ALA A 50 -10.74 20.49 1.44
CA ALA A 50 -9.59 19.61 1.27
C ALA A 50 -9.57 18.56 2.37
N CYS A 51 -9.11 17.34 2.04
CA CYS A 51 -9.18 16.20 2.96
C CYS A 51 -8.45 16.48 4.29
N PRO A 52 -9.15 16.51 5.43
CA PRO A 52 -8.54 16.84 6.73
C PRO A 52 -7.56 15.75 7.20
N CYS A 53 -7.71 14.51 6.73
CA CYS A 53 -6.88 13.39 7.14
C CYS A 53 -5.39 13.60 6.80
N TRP A 54 -5.08 14.25 5.67
CA TRP A 54 -3.70 14.60 5.31
C TRP A 54 -3.02 15.56 6.29
N PHE A 55 -3.81 16.27 7.10
CA PHE A 55 -3.36 17.22 8.11
C PHE A 55 -3.49 16.68 9.55
N LYS A 56 -3.61 15.35 9.72
CA LYS A 56 -3.79 14.66 11.00
C LYS A 56 -5.07 15.05 11.74
N SER A 57 -6.04 15.55 11.02
CA SER A 57 -7.35 15.90 11.58
C SER A 57 -8.32 14.72 11.48
N LEU A 58 -9.40 14.78 12.26
CA LEU A 58 -10.48 13.82 12.15
C LEU A 58 -11.16 13.90 10.79
N PRO A 59 -11.72 12.80 10.28
CA PRO A 59 -12.56 12.82 9.09
C PRO A 59 -13.70 13.84 9.25
N SER A 60 -14.10 14.49 8.16
CA SER A 60 -15.24 15.41 8.19
C SER A 60 -16.60 14.68 8.18
N ARG A 61 -16.59 13.35 8.16
CA ARG A 61 -17.70 12.43 8.38
C ARG A 61 -17.35 11.51 9.56
N MET A 62 -18.21 10.53 9.86
CA MET A 62 -17.93 9.58 10.95
C MET A 62 -16.69 8.74 10.67
N THR A 63 -16.54 8.30 9.42
CA THR A 63 -15.42 7.52 8.90
C THR A 63 -14.72 8.25 7.76
N CYS A 64 -13.47 7.87 7.48
CA CYS A 64 -12.84 8.14 6.19
C CYS A 64 -13.00 6.87 5.34
N ASP A 65 -13.87 6.96 4.35
CA ASP A 65 -14.10 5.94 3.32
C ASP A 65 -13.36 6.40 2.08
N GLY A 66 -12.32 5.71 1.68
CA GLY A 66 -11.45 6.22 0.62
C GLY A 66 -10.91 5.15 -0.30
N GLY A 67 -10.64 5.57 -1.54
CA GLY A 67 -9.94 4.80 -2.54
C GLY A 67 -8.81 5.61 -3.17
N GLN A 68 -7.67 4.96 -3.33
CA GLN A 68 -6.51 5.48 -4.06
C GLN A 68 -6.25 4.58 -5.26
N ILE A 69 -6.06 5.16 -6.42
CA ILE A 69 -5.81 4.44 -7.67
C ILE A 69 -4.51 4.95 -8.28
N ILE A 70 -3.63 4.03 -8.65
CA ILE A 70 -2.36 4.30 -9.31
C ILE A 70 -2.38 3.70 -10.71
N PHE A 71 -2.11 4.53 -11.71
CA PHE A 71 -1.89 4.14 -13.08
C PHE A 71 -0.40 4.26 -13.40
N ILE A 72 0.25 3.15 -13.67
CA ILE A 72 1.69 3.09 -13.96
C ILE A 72 1.91 3.45 -15.43
N THR A 73 2.44 4.63 -15.72
CA THR A 73 2.74 5.08 -17.07
C THR A 73 4.11 4.60 -17.55
N LYS A 74 5.04 4.35 -16.62
CA LYS A 74 6.35 3.78 -16.88
C LYS A 74 6.92 3.17 -15.60
N GLY A 75 7.55 2.01 -15.70
CA GLY A 75 8.22 1.46 -14.53
C GLY A 75 8.49 -0.02 -14.57
N ARG A 76 9.21 -0.46 -13.53
CA ARG A 76 9.58 -1.87 -13.34
C ARG A 76 9.77 -2.18 -11.86
N TYR A 77 9.57 -3.43 -11.50
CA TYR A 77 9.96 -4.03 -10.22
C TYR A 77 11.00 -5.12 -10.50
N GLY A 78 12.25 -4.89 -10.12
CA GLY A 78 13.37 -5.71 -10.58
C GLY A 78 13.49 -5.71 -12.11
N LYS A 79 13.25 -6.87 -12.72
CA LYS A 79 13.23 -7.04 -14.18
C LYS A 79 11.82 -7.04 -14.78
N VAL A 80 10.78 -7.03 -13.95
CA VAL A 80 9.38 -7.14 -14.36
C VAL A 80 8.86 -5.77 -14.81
N PRO A 81 8.48 -5.58 -16.08
CA PRO A 81 7.91 -4.33 -16.56
C PRO A 81 6.47 -4.18 -16.06
N LEU A 82 6.08 -2.96 -15.68
CA LEU A 82 4.75 -2.67 -15.11
C LEU A 82 4.00 -1.58 -15.87
N GLU A 83 4.54 -1.10 -16.97
CA GLU A 83 3.92 -0.05 -17.80
C GLU A 83 2.54 -0.45 -18.28
N GLY A 84 1.58 0.46 -18.20
CA GLY A 84 0.19 0.26 -18.62
C GLY A 84 -0.68 -0.50 -17.60
N LEU A 85 -0.13 -0.91 -16.47
CA LEU A 85 -0.88 -1.56 -15.39
C LEU A 85 -1.38 -0.55 -14.35
N ALA A 86 -2.40 -0.97 -13.61
CA ALA A 86 -2.96 -0.18 -12.52
C ALA A 86 -3.14 -1.03 -11.26
N LEU A 87 -3.17 -0.35 -10.11
CA LEU A 87 -3.56 -0.92 -8.84
C LEU A 87 -4.35 0.10 -8.03
N ALA A 88 -5.26 -0.38 -7.19
CA ALA A 88 -6.06 0.47 -6.32
C ALA A 88 -6.14 -0.10 -4.91
N GLN A 89 -6.35 0.77 -3.93
CA GLN A 89 -6.71 0.41 -2.56
C GLN A 89 -8.03 1.06 -2.19
N PHE A 90 -8.91 0.31 -1.51
CA PHE A 90 -10.07 0.86 -0.82
C PHE A 90 -10.00 0.49 0.66
N VAL A 91 -10.32 1.47 1.51
CA VAL A 91 -10.17 1.39 2.96
C VAL A 91 -11.24 2.17 3.68
N GLN A 92 -11.50 1.82 4.95
CA GLN A 92 -12.36 2.60 5.84
C GLN A 92 -11.72 2.72 7.21
N SER A 93 -11.63 3.94 7.74
CA SER A 93 -11.18 4.17 9.11
C SER A 93 -12.25 3.75 10.13
N PRO A 94 -11.87 3.45 11.38
CA PRO A 94 -12.84 3.40 12.48
C PRO A 94 -13.56 4.75 12.65
N GLU A 95 -14.78 4.70 13.24
CA GLU A 95 -15.57 5.90 13.50
C GLU A 95 -14.85 6.88 14.43
N HIS A 96 -14.96 8.16 14.10
CA HIS A 96 -14.40 9.26 14.89
C HIS A 96 -12.92 9.15 15.26
N GLN A 97 -12.14 8.47 14.38
CA GLN A 97 -10.70 8.35 14.56
C GLN A 97 -9.96 8.96 13.37
N SER A 98 -8.83 9.61 13.64
CA SER A 98 -7.95 10.03 12.56
C SER A 98 -7.34 8.79 11.89
N MET A 99 -7.15 8.86 10.59
CA MET A 99 -6.54 7.76 9.83
C MET A 99 -5.13 7.44 10.35
N PHE A 100 -4.41 8.45 10.81
CA PHE A 100 -3.06 8.27 11.32
C PHE A 100 -3.03 7.51 12.66
N GLU A 101 -3.88 7.90 13.61
CA GLU A 101 -3.90 7.27 14.94
C GLU A 101 -4.49 5.86 14.91
N SER A 102 -5.40 5.62 13.98
CA SER A 102 -6.04 4.32 13.79
C SER A 102 -5.32 3.41 12.79
N PHE A 103 -4.19 3.83 12.23
CA PHE A 103 -3.45 3.06 11.23
C PHE A 103 -3.14 1.64 11.72
N GLY A 104 -3.38 0.63 10.87
CA GLY A 104 -3.29 -0.79 11.22
C GLY A 104 -4.53 -1.37 11.94
N LYS A 105 -5.54 -0.53 12.23
CA LYS A 105 -6.80 -0.91 12.89
C LYS A 105 -8.04 -0.57 12.07
N TRP A 106 -7.86 -0.25 10.79
CA TRP A 106 -8.96 0.13 9.92
C TRP A 106 -9.94 -1.04 9.73
N ASN A 107 -11.17 -0.74 9.35
CA ASN A 107 -12.24 -1.72 9.25
C ASN A 107 -11.96 -2.76 8.18
N PHE A 108 -11.36 -2.35 7.05
CA PHE A 108 -10.88 -3.23 5.98
C PHE A 108 -9.74 -2.58 5.17
N ASP A 109 -9.08 -3.38 4.35
CA ASP A 109 -7.98 -2.98 3.46
C ASP A 109 -8.00 -3.91 2.24
N TYR A 110 -8.58 -3.45 1.13
CA TYR A 110 -8.74 -4.24 -0.09
C TYR A 110 -7.90 -3.64 -1.22
N ILE A 111 -7.09 -4.48 -1.83
CA ILE A 111 -6.22 -4.13 -2.96
C ILE A 111 -6.79 -4.74 -4.24
N TYR A 112 -6.92 -3.91 -5.25
CA TYR A 112 -7.35 -4.29 -6.59
C TYR A 112 -6.16 -4.16 -7.53
N ILE A 113 -5.86 -5.23 -8.26
CA ILE A 113 -4.78 -5.32 -9.23
C ILE A 113 -5.40 -5.50 -10.61
N ASP A 114 -4.89 -4.75 -11.60
CA ASP A 114 -5.36 -4.85 -12.98
C ASP A 114 -5.26 -6.30 -13.47
N GLU A 115 -6.37 -6.86 -13.95
CA GLU A 115 -6.45 -8.23 -14.44
C GLU A 115 -5.55 -8.51 -15.64
N LYS A 116 -5.13 -7.46 -16.40
CA LYS A 116 -4.17 -7.57 -17.50
C LYS A 116 -2.78 -8.02 -17.05
N ALA A 117 -2.47 -7.87 -15.76
CA ALA A 117 -1.20 -8.28 -15.20
C ALA A 117 -1.03 -9.80 -15.29
N ASP A 118 0.08 -10.27 -15.84
CA ASP A 118 0.48 -11.67 -15.76
C ASP A 118 0.88 -12.06 -14.32
N GLU A 119 1.21 -13.33 -14.10
CA GLU A 119 1.52 -13.84 -12.76
C GLU A 119 2.73 -13.13 -12.13
N GLN A 120 3.80 -12.88 -12.90
CA GLN A 120 5.00 -12.19 -12.40
C GLN A 120 4.69 -10.73 -12.09
N GLN A 121 3.90 -10.08 -12.93
CA GLN A 121 3.45 -8.70 -12.73
C GLN A 121 2.52 -8.58 -11.52
N ARG A 122 1.64 -9.56 -11.28
CA ARG A 122 0.77 -9.60 -10.10
C ARG A 122 1.58 -9.66 -8.81
N GLU A 123 2.59 -10.52 -8.74
CA GLU A 123 3.46 -10.57 -7.56
C GLU A 123 4.25 -9.27 -7.38
N ALA A 124 4.81 -8.72 -8.46
CA ALA A 124 5.49 -7.43 -8.41
C ALA A 124 4.57 -6.28 -7.95
N LEU A 125 3.31 -6.26 -8.38
CA LEU A 125 2.32 -5.26 -7.94
C LEU A 125 1.89 -5.46 -6.48
N LYS A 126 1.83 -6.70 -5.97
CA LYS A 126 1.60 -6.96 -4.54
C LYS A 126 2.74 -6.39 -3.69
N GLU A 127 3.99 -6.61 -4.11
CA GLU A 127 5.15 -6.05 -3.42
C GLU A 127 5.16 -4.51 -3.45
N LEU A 128 4.85 -3.90 -4.60
CA LEU A 128 4.69 -2.45 -4.69
C LEU A 128 3.55 -1.91 -3.83
N ALA A 129 2.45 -2.65 -3.72
CA ALA A 129 1.32 -2.27 -2.88
C ALA A 129 1.70 -2.18 -1.39
N LEU A 130 2.73 -2.91 -0.93
CA LEU A 130 3.23 -2.78 0.45
C LEU A 130 3.89 -1.41 0.71
N HIS A 131 4.42 -0.78 -0.34
CA HIS A 131 5.04 0.54 -0.25
C HIS A 131 4.01 1.65 -0.46
N PHE A 132 3.22 1.57 -1.54
CA PHE A 132 2.24 2.60 -1.89
C PHE A 132 1.07 2.63 -0.91
N PHE A 133 0.64 1.48 -0.47
CA PHE A 133 -0.49 1.26 0.42
C PHE A 133 -0.06 0.38 1.59
N PRO A 134 0.64 0.92 2.59
CA PRO A 134 1.03 0.12 3.75
C PRO A 134 -0.20 -0.53 4.40
N PRO A 135 -0.08 -1.77 4.93
CA PRO A 135 -1.23 -2.47 5.50
C PRO A 135 -1.94 -1.65 6.58
N ALA A 136 -3.19 -1.28 6.30
CA ALA A 136 -3.98 -0.38 7.14
C ALA A 136 -4.93 -1.11 8.10
N ALA A 137 -5.27 -2.38 7.82
CA ALA A 137 -6.12 -3.25 8.64
C ALA A 137 -5.40 -4.54 9.03
N LYS A 138 -6.01 -5.34 9.90
CA LYS A 138 -5.46 -6.63 10.37
C LYS A 138 -5.31 -7.66 9.25
N ALA A 139 -6.20 -7.61 8.25
CA ALA A 139 -6.17 -8.47 7.07
C ALA A 139 -6.25 -7.60 5.82
N ARG A 140 -5.58 -8.05 4.77
CA ARG A 140 -5.60 -7.43 3.45
C ARG A 140 -6.11 -8.45 2.44
N GLU A 141 -7.07 -8.04 1.63
CA GLU A 141 -7.63 -8.85 0.55
C GLU A 141 -7.15 -8.34 -0.80
N TYR A 142 -7.02 -9.25 -1.76
CA TYR A 142 -6.62 -8.94 -3.13
C TYR A 142 -7.71 -9.35 -4.12
N ARG A 143 -7.99 -8.48 -5.08
CA ARG A 143 -8.89 -8.71 -6.21
C ARG A 143 -8.15 -8.47 -7.53
N TYR A 144 -8.46 -9.27 -8.55
CA TYR A 144 -7.93 -9.11 -9.91
C TYR A 144 -9.09 -8.73 -10.81
N VAL A 145 -9.10 -7.50 -11.29
CA VAL A 145 -10.24 -6.92 -12.00
C VAL A 145 -9.77 -5.94 -13.08
N PRO A 146 -10.58 -5.64 -14.10
CA PRO A 146 -10.26 -4.55 -15.01
C PRO A 146 -10.25 -3.23 -14.25
N ILE A 147 -9.17 -2.46 -14.39
CA ILE A 147 -9.08 -1.09 -13.90
C ILE A 147 -8.95 -0.18 -15.10
N THR A 148 -9.95 0.67 -15.33
CA THR A 148 -10.01 1.53 -16.52
C THR A 148 -10.21 2.98 -16.13
N ARG A 149 -9.68 3.90 -16.93
CA ARG A 149 -9.85 5.33 -16.76
C ARG A 149 -10.33 5.96 -18.07
N LYS A 150 -11.38 6.77 -17.96
CA LYS A 150 -11.87 7.66 -19.03
C LYS A 150 -11.61 9.09 -18.61
N ILE A 151 -11.08 9.90 -19.53
CA ILE A 151 -10.82 11.33 -19.33
C ILE A 151 -11.63 12.13 -20.33
N GLU A 152 -12.49 13.01 -19.85
CA GLU A 152 -13.33 13.90 -20.65
C GLU A 152 -13.16 15.35 -20.16
N GLY A 153 -12.32 16.10 -20.86
CA GLY A 153 -11.91 17.42 -20.39
C GLY A 153 -11.13 17.31 -19.07
N ASP A 154 -11.62 17.93 -18.00
CA ASP A 154 -11.04 17.85 -16.65
C ASP A 154 -11.65 16.73 -15.80
N GLU A 155 -12.76 16.13 -16.24
CA GLU A 155 -13.40 15.02 -15.54
C GLU A 155 -12.66 13.71 -15.80
N HIS A 156 -12.18 13.06 -14.74
CA HIS A 156 -11.65 11.71 -14.78
C HIS A 156 -12.67 10.75 -14.18
N THR A 157 -12.95 9.66 -14.86
CA THR A 157 -13.77 8.56 -14.36
C THR A 157 -12.97 7.27 -14.34
N THR A 158 -12.65 6.78 -13.15
CA THR A 158 -11.99 5.49 -12.96
C THR A 158 -13.00 4.45 -12.52
N THR A 159 -12.98 3.30 -13.19
CA THR A 159 -13.79 2.12 -12.86
C THR A 159 -12.89 0.98 -12.41
N VAL A 160 -13.19 0.37 -11.27
CA VAL A 160 -12.47 -0.76 -10.69
C VAL A 160 -13.40 -1.98 -10.67
N GLY A 161 -13.35 -2.80 -11.70
CA GLY A 161 -14.25 -3.93 -11.91
C GLY A 161 -15.71 -3.52 -11.81
N THR A 162 -16.48 -4.31 -11.08
CA THR A 162 -17.87 -4.00 -10.70
C THR A 162 -17.97 -3.36 -9.31
N TYR A 163 -16.83 -3.10 -8.66
CA TYR A 163 -16.77 -2.74 -7.25
C TYR A 163 -16.76 -1.24 -7.00
N ALA A 164 -16.10 -0.45 -7.85
CA ALA A 164 -16.01 0.98 -7.62
C ALA A 164 -16.08 1.81 -8.89
N ILE A 165 -16.64 3.01 -8.74
CA ILE A 165 -16.55 4.12 -9.70
C ILE A 165 -16.08 5.34 -8.92
N CYS A 166 -14.97 5.94 -9.36
CA CYS A 166 -14.44 7.19 -8.84
C CYS A 166 -14.41 8.22 -9.98
N SER A 167 -15.28 9.21 -9.94
CA SER A 167 -15.29 10.32 -10.90
C SER A 167 -15.04 11.63 -10.16
N GLY A 168 -14.27 12.51 -10.77
CA GLY A 168 -13.99 13.81 -10.20
C GLY A 168 -13.17 14.70 -11.13
N HIS A 169 -13.18 15.98 -10.79
CA HIS A 169 -12.47 17.04 -11.49
C HIS A 169 -11.70 17.91 -10.50
N LEU A 170 -10.76 18.70 -10.98
CA LEU A 170 -10.06 19.68 -10.15
C LEU A 170 -10.97 20.88 -9.87
N ILE A 171 -10.93 21.41 -8.64
CA ILE A 171 -11.65 22.64 -8.31
C ILE A 171 -10.88 23.86 -8.82
N GLU A 172 -11.59 24.92 -9.15
CA GLU A 172 -10.97 26.18 -9.55
C GLU A 172 -10.28 26.84 -8.35
N GLY A 173 -9.05 27.28 -8.55
CA GLY A 173 -8.31 28.13 -7.62
C GLY A 173 -8.55 29.60 -7.92
N GLY A 174 -8.28 30.47 -6.95
CA GLY A 174 -8.56 31.89 -7.07
C GLY A 174 -7.69 32.65 -8.08
N TYR A 175 -6.48 32.19 -8.40
CA TYR A 175 -5.56 32.91 -9.28
C TYR A 175 -4.91 32.02 -10.35
N ASP A 176 -4.30 30.89 -9.99
CA ASP A 176 -3.41 30.12 -10.86
C ASP A 176 -3.88 28.66 -11.06
N GLY A 177 -5.15 28.45 -11.37
CA GLY A 177 -5.72 27.11 -11.59
C GLY A 177 -6.03 26.37 -10.28
N ALA A 178 -6.09 25.05 -10.33
CA ALA A 178 -6.51 24.23 -9.19
C ALA A 178 -5.58 24.37 -7.98
N PRO A 179 -6.14 24.45 -6.76
CA PRO A 179 -5.35 24.54 -5.54
C PRO A 179 -4.39 23.35 -5.41
N LYS A 180 -3.15 23.65 -5.07
CA LYS A 180 -2.07 22.69 -4.92
C LYS A 180 -1.68 22.54 -3.46
N VAL A 181 -1.71 21.29 -2.98
CA VAL A 181 -1.19 20.93 -1.65
C VAL A 181 0.23 20.42 -1.81
N THR A 182 1.13 20.90 -0.96
CA THR A 182 2.54 20.51 -1.01
C THR A 182 3.02 20.08 0.39
N ASN A 183 3.65 18.93 0.46
CA ASN A 183 4.21 18.33 1.67
C ASN A 183 3.24 18.32 2.88
N PRO A 184 2.01 17.81 2.76
CA PRO A 184 1.16 17.68 3.93
C PRO A 184 1.81 16.76 4.97
N PRO A 185 1.44 16.86 6.25
CA PRO A 185 2.11 16.13 7.34
C PRO A 185 2.23 14.62 7.18
N LEU A 186 1.30 14.00 6.44
CA LEU A 186 1.26 12.56 6.20
C LEU A 186 1.74 12.15 4.81
N ALA A 187 2.27 13.09 4.02
CA ALA A 187 2.75 12.80 2.67
C ALA A 187 3.80 11.69 2.65
N ASP A 188 3.50 10.63 1.92
CA ASP A 188 4.48 9.68 1.41
C ASP A 188 5.15 10.20 0.12
N PRO A 189 6.09 9.46 -0.48
CA PRO A 189 6.74 9.90 -1.71
C PRO A 189 5.81 10.18 -2.89
N THR A 190 4.66 9.49 -3.01
CA THR A 190 3.68 9.73 -4.08
C THR A 190 2.77 10.93 -3.81
N HIS A 191 2.60 11.33 -2.54
CA HIS A 191 1.70 12.40 -2.11
C HIS A 191 2.41 13.71 -1.72
N LYS A 192 3.68 13.86 -2.04
CA LYS A 192 4.42 15.11 -1.74
C LYS A 192 3.76 16.35 -2.31
N GLN A 193 3.05 16.19 -3.41
CA GLN A 193 2.32 17.26 -4.06
C GLN A 193 1.12 16.68 -4.79
N PHE A 194 -0.04 17.32 -4.63
CA PHE A 194 -1.23 16.95 -5.37
C PHE A 194 -2.12 18.17 -5.62
N PHE A 195 -2.97 18.08 -6.64
CA PHE A 195 -3.99 19.07 -6.93
C PHE A 195 -5.30 18.65 -6.28
N GLN A 196 -5.96 19.62 -5.65
CA GLN A 196 -7.24 19.42 -4.99
C GLN A 196 -8.37 19.43 -6.01
N GLY A 197 -9.27 18.50 -5.87
CA GLY A 197 -10.46 18.33 -6.67
C GLY A 197 -11.69 18.02 -5.82
N GLN A 198 -12.78 17.73 -6.53
CA GLN A 198 -14.07 17.35 -5.99
C GLN A 198 -14.62 16.15 -6.77
N THR A 199 -15.20 15.18 -6.07
CA THR A 199 -15.88 14.06 -6.71
C THR A 199 -17.20 14.49 -7.30
N THR A 200 -17.49 14.02 -8.52
CA THR A 200 -18.85 13.98 -9.07
C THR A 200 -19.54 12.69 -8.71
N LYS A 201 -18.77 11.60 -8.51
CA LYS A 201 -19.29 10.30 -8.08
C LYS A 201 -18.20 9.47 -7.41
N LEU A 202 -18.51 8.94 -6.24
CA LEU A 202 -17.75 7.87 -5.62
C LEU A 202 -18.73 6.78 -5.18
N THR A 203 -18.62 5.60 -5.80
CA THR A 203 -19.37 4.42 -5.38
C THR A 203 -18.40 3.28 -5.07
N TYR A 204 -18.75 2.46 -4.08
CA TYR A 204 -18.00 1.26 -3.73
C TYR A 204 -18.94 0.20 -3.14
N THR A 205 -18.82 -1.05 -3.61
CA THR A 205 -19.69 -2.17 -3.22
C THR A 205 -18.87 -3.46 -3.02
N ASP A 206 -17.96 -3.44 -2.05
CA ASP A 206 -17.20 -4.62 -1.60
C ASP A 206 -16.95 -4.53 -0.09
N ALA A 207 -16.28 -5.48 0.52
CA ALA A 207 -15.96 -5.52 1.94
C ALA A 207 -17.18 -5.34 2.87
N GLY A 208 -18.38 -5.72 2.40
CA GLY A 208 -19.63 -5.47 3.14
C GLY A 208 -20.09 -4.01 3.17
N GLN A 209 -19.51 -3.17 2.30
CA GLN A 209 -19.82 -1.75 2.20
C GLN A 209 -20.70 -1.45 0.98
N GLU A 210 -21.50 -0.38 1.09
CA GLU A 210 -22.22 0.24 -0.02
C GLU A 210 -22.06 1.76 0.09
N TRP A 211 -21.09 2.33 -0.64
CA TRP A 211 -20.84 3.77 -0.62
C TRP A 211 -21.48 4.48 -1.81
N LYS A 212 -21.98 5.69 -1.51
CA LYS A 212 -22.46 6.65 -2.53
C LYS A 212 -22.15 8.05 -2.04
N TYR A 213 -21.12 8.65 -2.62
CA TYR A 213 -20.69 10.01 -2.29
C TYR A 213 -20.60 10.87 -3.54
N GLU A 214 -20.98 12.13 -3.38
CA GLU A 214 -20.85 13.21 -4.35
C GLU A 214 -20.33 14.45 -3.62
N ASN A 215 -19.74 15.37 -4.34
CA ASN A 215 -19.23 16.62 -3.78
C ASN A 215 -18.29 16.41 -2.59
N SER A 216 -17.57 15.30 -2.60
CA SER A 216 -16.59 14.92 -1.58
C SER A 216 -15.16 15.10 -2.12
N ASN A 217 -14.17 14.75 -1.31
CA ASN A 217 -12.77 14.96 -1.69
C ASN A 217 -12.37 14.13 -2.91
N TYR A 218 -11.70 14.79 -3.82
CA TYR A 218 -10.96 14.20 -4.92
C TYR A 218 -9.59 14.88 -5.00
N MET A 219 -8.57 14.15 -5.36
CA MET A 219 -7.29 14.71 -5.69
C MET A 219 -6.59 13.88 -6.76
N ARG A 220 -5.68 14.52 -7.50
CA ARG A 220 -4.81 13.83 -8.45
C ARG A 220 -3.43 14.47 -8.51
N ASN A 221 -2.46 13.67 -8.88
CA ASN A 221 -1.10 14.12 -9.19
C ASN A 221 -0.39 13.14 -10.10
N GLN A 222 0.77 13.58 -10.59
CA GLN A 222 1.75 12.74 -11.24
C GLN A 222 2.95 12.58 -10.33
N PHE A 223 3.57 11.40 -10.35
CA PHE A 223 4.72 11.11 -9.51
C PHE A 223 5.78 10.29 -10.24
N GLU A 224 7.01 10.42 -9.78
CA GLU A 224 8.11 9.52 -10.09
C GLU A 224 8.79 9.13 -8.78
N VAL A 225 8.81 7.83 -8.48
CA VAL A 225 9.33 7.31 -7.21
C VAL A 225 10.13 6.03 -7.40
N ASP A 226 11.03 5.76 -6.47
CA ASP A 226 11.84 4.55 -6.44
C ASP A 226 11.96 3.97 -5.03
N ASN A 227 12.55 2.77 -4.94
CA ASN A 227 12.75 2.09 -3.67
C ASN A 227 13.58 2.92 -2.67
N LYS A 228 14.56 3.73 -3.10
CA LYS A 228 15.39 4.53 -2.20
C LYS A 228 14.60 5.65 -1.52
N GLN A 229 13.68 6.28 -2.28
CA GLN A 229 12.80 7.31 -1.73
C GLN A 229 11.86 6.72 -0.68
N TYR A 230 11.27 5.53 -0.94
CA TYR A 230 10.42 4.84 0.02
C TYR A 230 11.17 4.31 1.23
N GLU A 231 12.33 3.72 1.07
CA GLU A 231 13.17 3.28 2.20
C GLU A 231 13.51 4.44 3.15
N LYS A 232 13.83 5.60 2.59
CA LYS A 232 14.07 6.82 3.38
C LYS A 232 12.82 7.28 4.12
N TYR A 233 11.68 7.25 3.45
CA TYR A 233 10.39 7.62 4.04
C TYR A 233 9.99 6.65 5.15
N GLU A 234 10.02 5.35 4.90
CA GLU A 234 9.68 4.30 5.86
C GLU A 234 10.55 4.36 7.13
N ALA A 235 11.87 4.55 6.95
CA ALA A 235 12.79 4.73 8.07
C ALA A 235 12.46 6.00 8.90
N ALA A 236 12.07 7.08 8.24
CA ALA A 236 11.67 8.31 8.92
C ALA A 236 10.34 8.14 9.68
N MET A 237 9.38 7.41 9.11
CA MET A 237 8.09 7.11 9.75
C MET A 237 8.25 6.17 10.93
N ALA A 238 9.04 5.10 10.81
CA ALA A 238 9.34 4.20 11.91
C ALA A 238 9.95 4.95 13.11
N LYS A 239 10.87 5.90 12.85
CA LYS A 239 11.44 6.76 13.90
C LYS A 239 10.42 7.69 14.56
N LYS A 240 9.42 8.18 13.81
CA LYS A 240 8.34 9.01 14.37
C LYS A 240 7.38 8.17 15.23
N MET A 241 7.00 7.00 14.74
CA MET A 241 6.08 6.09 15.46
C MET A 241 6.71 5.50 16.73
N GLY A 242 8.00 5.20 16.71
CA GLY A 242 8.72 4.72 17.90
C GLY A 242 8.95 5.78 19.00
N LYS A 243 8.55 7.03 18.75
CA LYS A 243 8.60 8.16 19.71
C LYS A 243 7.24 8.53 20.30
N MET A 244 6.17 7.89 19.83
CA MET A 244 4.80 8.05 20.35
C MET A 244 4.45 6.90 21.29
#